data_ecf446518e60f5c2863e6c865db6f7e8
#
_entry.id   ecf446518e60f5c2863e6c865db6f7e8
#
_cell.length_a   1.000
_cell.length_b   1.000
_cell.length_c   1.000
_cell.angle_alpha   90.00
_cell.angle_beta   90.00
_cell.angle_gamma   90.00
#
_symmetry.space_group_name_H-M   'P 1'
#
loop_
_entity.id
_entity.type
_entity.pdbx_description
1 polymer ?
#
loop_
_entity_poly.entity_id
_entity_poly.type
_entity_poly.pdbx_seq_one_letter_code
_entity_poly.pdbx_strand_id
1 'polypeptide(L)'
;MRLAGDKIVFIIGPSKTARYSGLVALIGAITLVTFESLIPLLIAFSLIGLGIAVIIPLAFSRAANDKNISQGTAIASIATLGYGGMLIGPLVIGFIAEATSIKTSFLIFPILAFLIFTLSKHLSVKTL
;
A
#
# COMPACT_ATOMS: atom_id res chain seq x y z
N MET A 1 -9.07 15.22 -1.96
CA MET A 1 -8.68 14.04 -1.17
C MET A 1 -7.38 14.20 -0.36
N ARG A 2 -6.40 14.97 -0.80
CA ARG A 2 -5.18 15.26 0.00
C ARG A 2 -5.49 15.80 1.40
N LEU A 3 -6.43 16.73 1.52
CA LEU A 3 -6.80 17.37 2.79
C LEU A 3 -7.39 16.41 3.85
N ALA A 4 -8.08 15.36 3.44
CA ALA A 4 -8.64 14.38 4.38
C ALA A 4 -7.55 13.41 4.90
N GLY A 5 -6.65 12.97 4.04
CA GLY A 5 -5.52 12.13 4.43
C GLY A 5 -4.57 12.84 5.40
N ASP A 6 -4.23 14.09 5.12
CA ASP A 6 -3.36 14.89 5.97
C ASP A 6 -3.96 15.13 7.36
N LYS A 7 -5.28 15.38 7.45
CA LYS A 7 -6.00 15.49 8.73
C LYS A 7 -5.96 14.19 9.53
N ILE A 8 -6.17 13.05 8.87
CA ILE A 8 -6.13 11.73 9.53
C ILE A 8 -4.72 11.46 10.07
N VAL A 9 -3.68 11.70 9.27
CA VAL A 9 -2.29 11.53 9.71
C VAL A 9 -1.94 12.46 10.86
N PHE A 10 -2.44 13.69 10.85
CA PHE A 10 -2.21 14.67 11.92
C PHE A 10 -2.87 14.26 13.24
N ILE A 11 -4.10 13.71 13.19
CA ILE A 11 -4.88 13.37 14.39
C ILE A 11 -4.44 12.03 14.99
N ILE A 12 -4.23 11.01 14.15
CA ILE A 12 -4.01 9.62 14.59
C ILE A 12 -2.51 9.28 14.64
N GLY A 13 -1.70 10.00 13.90
CA GLY A 13 -0.27 9.76 13.74
C GLY A 13 0.06 8.84 12.55
N PRO A 14 1.28 8.96 12.00
CA PRO A 14 1.67 8.28 10.77
C PRO A 14 1.66 6.75 10.89
N SER A 15 2.13 6.21 12.01
CA SER A 15 2.21 4.75 12.23
C SER A 15 0.83 4.09 12.34
N LYS A 16 -0.06 4.71 13.10
CA LYS A 16 -1.43 4.21 13.26
C LYS A 16 -2.21 4.32 11.95
N THR A 17 -2.05 5.44 11.24
CA THR A 17 -2.68 5.64 9.93
C THR A 17 -2.21 4.58 8.93
N ALA A 18 -0.90 4.31 8.83
CA ALA A 18 -0.37 3.26 7.96
C ALA A 18 -0.92 1.87 8.34
N ARG A 19 -1.08 1.60 9.63
CA ARG A 19 -1.63 0.33 10.11
C ARG A 19 -3.09 0.14 9.75
N TYR A 20 -3.93 1.17 9.96
CA TYR A 20 -5.34 1.13 9.56
C TYR A 20 -5.51 1.04 8.04
N SER A 21 -4.70 1.78 7.29
CA SER A 21 -4.68 1.71 5.83
C SER A 21 -4.29 0.32 5.32
N GLY A 22 -3.27 -0.29 5.92
CA GLY A 22 -2.88 -1.68 5.65
C GLY A 22 -3.99 -2.68 5.97
N LEU A 23 -4.72 -2.47 7.08
CA LEU A 23 -5.85 -3.32 7.45
C LEU A 23 -7.00 -3.21 6.44
N VAL A 24 -7.35 -2.00 6.01
CA VAL A 24 -8.39 -1.76 5.00
C VAL A 24 -7.99 -2.41 3.67
N ALA A 25 -6.74 -2.24 3.24
CA ALA A 25 -6.21 -2.90 2.04
C ALA A 25 -6.24 -4.44 2.16
N LEU A 26 -5.93 -4.98 3.34
CA LEU A 26 -5.96 -6.42 3.59
C LEU A 26 -7.39 -6.99 3.51
N ILE A 27 -8.37 -6.31 4.10
CA ILE A 27 -9.77 -6.71 4.00
C ILE A 27 -10.22 -6.70 2.54
N GLY A 28 -9.89 -5.64 1.79
CA GLY A 28 -10.16 -5.56 0.35
C GLY A 28 -9.50 -6.69 -0.43
N ALA A 29 -8.24 -6.99 -0.14
CA ALA A 29 -7.49 -8.05 -0.82
C ALA A 29 -8.04 -9.46 -0.52
N ILE A 30 -8.49 -9.72 0.71
CA ILE A 30 -9.16 -10.97 1.07
C ILE A 30 -10.51 -11.09 0.35
N THR A 31 -11.28 -10.01 0.30
CA THR A 31 -12.56 -9.96 -0.43
C THR A 31 -12.35 -10.25 -1.91
N LEU A 32 -11.31 -9.69 -2.51
CA LEU A 32 -10.94 -9.90 -3.92
C LEU A 32 -10.71 -11.37 -4.27
N VAL A 33 -10.08 -12.12 -3.37
CA VAL A 33 -9.76 -13.54 -3.60
C VAL A 33 -10.93 -14.47 -3.26
N THR A 34 -11.78 -14.06 -2.32
CA THR A 34 -12.86 -14.91 -1.81
C THR A 34 -14.11 -14.89 -2.71
N PHE A 35 -14.44 -13.73 -3.29
CA PHE A 35 -15.67 -13.54 -4.05
C PHE A 35 -15.40 -13.39 -5.55
N GLU A 36 -16.31 -13.94 -6.37
CA GLU A 36 -16.24 -13.87 -7.84
C GLU A 36 -17.32 -12.97 -8.44
N SER A 37 -18.25 -12.47 -7.64
CA SER A 37 -19.33 -11.60 -8.08
C SER A 37 -18.85 -10.17 -8.29
N LEU A 38 -19.44 -9.45 -9.25
CA LEU A 38 -19.04 -8.10 -9.64
C LEU A 38 -19.09 -7.10 -8.48
N ILE A 39 -20.14 -7.13 -7.67
CA ILE A 39 -20.32 -6.17 -6.57
C ILE A 39 -19.24 -6.31 -5.50
N PRO A 40 -18.94 -7.51 -4.94
CA PRO A 40 -17.82 -7.70 -4.03
C PRO A 40 -16.47 -7.31 -4.64
N LEU A 41 -16.24 -7.58 -5.94
CA LEU A 41 -15.01 -7.19 -6.61
C LEU A 41 -14.83 -5.68 -6.67
N LEU A 42 -15.88 -4.92 -6.99
CA LEU A 42 -15.84 -3.46 -6.98
C LEU A 42 -15.55 -2.91 -5.57
N ILE A 43 -16.16 -3.48 -4.55
CA ILE A 43 -15.89 -3.13 -3.14
C ILE A 43 -14.45 -3.44 -2.78
N ALA A 44 -13.94 -4.61 -3.17
CA ALA A 44 -12.57 -5.04 -2.90
C ALA A 44 -11.55 -4.08 -3.49
N PHE A 45 -11.68 -3.72 -4.76
CA PHE A 45 -10.81 -2.74 -5.41
C PHE A 45 -10.89 -1.35 -4.78
N SER A 46 -12.09 -0.93 -4.38
CA SER A 46 -12.28 0.35 -3.68
C SER A 46 -11.57 0.37 -2.33
N LEU A 47 -11.67 -0.71 -1.54
CA LEU A 47 -10.99 -0.84 -0.26
C LEU A 47 -9.46 -0.89 -0.42
N ILE A 48 -8.95 -1.62 -1.40
CA ILE A 48 -7.51 -1.66 -1.69
C ILE A 48 -7.03 -0.26 -2.08
N GLY A 49 -7.74 0.43 -2.96
CA GLY A 49 -7.42 1.79 -3.40
C GLY A 49 -7.41 2.79 -2.23
N LEU A 50 -8.41 2.74 -1.36
CA LEU A 50 -8.48 3.59 -0.16
C LEU A 50 -7.32 3.29 0.81
N GLY A 51 -6.99 2.03 1.03
CA GLY A 51 -5.89 1.62 1.88
C GLY A 51 -4.53 2.11 1.35
N ILE A 52 -4.29 2.00 0.07
CA ILE A 52 -3.01 2.41 -0.54
C ILE A 52 -2.89 3.94 -0.69
N ALA A 53 -3.99 4.64 -0.90
CA ALA A 53 -4.01 6.09 -1.16
C ALA A 53 -3.30 6.93 -0.10
N VAL A 54 -3.28 6.49 1.14
CA VAL A 54 -2.64 7.20 2.26
C VAL A 54 -1.19 6.75 2.46
N ILE A 55 -0.85 5.54 2.09
CA ILE A 55 0.49 4.95 2.31
C ILE A 55 1.54 5.65 1.43
N ILE A 56 1.22 5.95 0.19
CA ILE A 56 2.15 6.58 -0.76
C ILE A 56 2.61 7.95 -0.27
N PRO A 57 1.73 8.92 0.04
CA PRO A 57 2.14 10.21 0.59
C PRO A 57 2.91 10.07 1.90
N LEU A 58 2.54 9.12 2.74
CA LEU A 58 3.21 8.87 4.02
C LEU A 58 4.65 8.40 3.82
N ALA A 59 4.88 7.50 2.86
CA ALA A 59 6.21 7.01 2.51
C ALA A 59 7.11 8.15 2.00
N PHE A 60 6.59 9.00 1.11
CA PHE A 60 7.32 10.17 0.62
C PHE A 60 7.62 11.19 1.73
N SER A 61 6.65 11.47 2.60
CA SER A 61 6.84 12.38 3.73
C SER A 61 7.92 11.86 4.68
N ARG A 62 7.93 10.56 4.96
CA ARG A 62 8.94 9.96 5.82
C ARG A 62 10.33 10.02 5.19
N ALA A 63 10.44 9.69 3.91
CA ALA A 63 11.70 9.76 3.19
C ALA A 63 12.27 11.18 3.15
N ALA A 64 11.41 12.18 2.93
CA ALA A 64 11.81 13.57 2.91
C ALA A 64 12.33 14.08 4.27
N ASN A 65 11.94 13.46 5.37
CA ASN A 65 12.34 13.81 6.74
C ASN A 65 13.47 12.94 7.30
N ASP A 66 14.08 12.06 6.51
CA ASP A 66 15.23 11.27 6.94
C ASP A 66 16.47 12.17 7.08
N LYS A 67 17.07 12.15 8.28
CA LYS A 67 18.23 12.98 8.59
C LYS A 67 19.56 12.40 8.07
N ASN A 68 19.57 11.13 7.69
CA ASN A 68 20.79 10.42 7.29
C ASN A 68 21.05 10.48 5.78
N ILE A 69 20.04 10.83 5.00
CA ILE A 69 20.08 10.84 3.54
C ILE A 69 19.59 12.20 3.04
N SER A 70 20.15 12.69 1.94
CA SER A 70 19.63 13.92 1.34
C SER A 70 18.18 13.72 0.90
N GLN A 71 17.37 14.76 1.10
CA GLN A 71 15.93 14.72 0.77
C GLN A 71 15.68 14.30 -0.69
N GLY A 72 16.48 14.81 -1.62
CA GLY A 72 16.39 14.45 -3.04
C GLY A 72 16.65 12.96 -3.30
N THR A 73 17.70 12.41 -2.68
CA THR A 73 18.04 10.98 -2.81
C THR A 73 16.96 10.09 -2.22
N ALA A 74 16.43 10.45 -1.05
CA ALA A 74 15.37 9.68 -0.39
C ALA A 74 14.08 9.65 -1.22
N ILE A 75 13.65 10.80 -1.74
CA ILE A 75 12.47 10.90 -2.61
C ILE A 75 12.69 10.13 -3.92
N ALA A 76 13.86 10.28 -4.54
CA ALA A 76 14.19 9.56 -5.77
C ALA A 76 14.17 8.04 -5.59
N SER A 77 14.69 7.54 -4.46
CA SER A 77 14.67 6.10 -4.15
C SER A 77 13.24 5.55 -4.05
N ILE A 78 12.35 6.25 -3.34
CA ILE A 78 10.95 5.83 -3.22
C ILE A 78 10.24 5.92 -4.56
N ALA A 79 10.48 6.98 -5.33
CA ALA A 79 9.90 7.13 -6.66
C ALA A 79 10.35 5.99 -7.60
N THR A 80 11.63 5.66 -7.59
CA THR A 80 12.19 4.56 -8.41
C THR A 80 11.56 3.22 -8.04
N LEU A 81 11.44 2.91 -6.74
CA LEU A 81 10.80 1.69 -6.27
C LEU A 81 9.30 1.66 -6.63
N GLY A 82 8.61 2.79 -6.46
CA GLY A 82 7.19 2.90 -6.79
C GLY A 82 6.91 2.72 -8.28
N TYR A 83 7.63 3.42 -9.15
CA TYR A 83 7.49 3.28 -10.59
C TYR A 83 7.98 1.91 -11.10
N GLY A 84 9.07 1.39 -10.52
CA GLY A 84 9.53 0.04 -10.79
C GLY A 84 8.47 -1.02 -10.48
N GLY A 85 7.84 -0.91 -9.30
CA GLY A 85 6.73 -1.77 -8.91
C GLY A 85 5.53 -1.64 -9.85
N MET A 86 5.21 -0.43 -10.30
CA MET A 86 4.12 -0.18 -11.24
C MET A 86 4.38 -0.81 -12.62
N LEU A 87 5.61 -0.87 -13.08
CA LEU A 87 5.98 -1.51 -14.34
C LEU A 87 6.06 -3.03 -14.22
N ILE A 88 6.64 -3.53 -13.13
CA ILE A 88 6.86 -4.97 -12.91
C ILE A 88 5.58 -5.66 -12.45
N GLY A 89 4.72 -4.97 -11.68
CA GLY A 89 3.52 -5.54 -11.09
C GLY A 89 2.59 -6.24 -12.09
N PRO A 90 2.13 -5.56 -13.15
CA PRO A 90 1.29 -6.19 -14.16
C PRO A 90 1.97 -7.36 -14.87
N LEU A 91 3.28 -7.27 -15.08
CA LEU A 91 4.07 -8.34 -15.71
C LEU A 91 4.08 -9.60 -14.84
N VAL A 92 4.34 -9.46 -13.54
CA VAL A 92 4.33 -10.59 -12.58
C VAL A 92 2.95 -11.20 -12.47
N ILE A 93 1.91 -10.37 -12.36
CA ILE A 93 0.52 -10.83 -12.29
C ILE A 93 0.15 -11.59 -13.58
N GLY A 94 0.54 -11.06 -14.75
CA GLY A 94 0.30 -11.71 -16.04
C GLY A 94 0.98 -13.06 -16.16
N PHE A 95 2.24 -13.18 -15.78
CA PHE A 95 2.98 -14.46 -15.78
C PHE A 95 2.35 -15.51 -14.86
N ILE A 96 1.96 -15.11 -13.65
CA ILE A 96 1.31 -16.04 -12.71
C ILE A 96 -0.07 -16.44 -13.25
N ALA A 97 -0.82 -15.51 -13.83
CA ALA A 97 -2.14 -15.78 -14.39
C ALA A 97 -2.07 -16.74 -15.58
N GLU A 98 -1.05 -16.62 -16.43
CA GLU A 98 -0.83 -17.52 -17.57
C GLU A 98 -0.43 -18.92 -17.10
N ALA A 99 0.43 -19.00 -16.10
CA ALA A 99 0.92 -20.28 -15.59
C ALA A 99 -0.12 -21.03 -14.73
N THR A 100 -1.07 -20.34 -14.13
CA THR A 100 -2.02 -20.91 -13.17
C THR A 100 -3.46 -20.43 -13.43
N SER A 101 -3.84 -19.29 -12.88
CA SER A 101 -5.12 -18.61 -13.08
C SER A 101 -5.05 -17.16 -12.62
N ILE A 102 -5.97 -16.34 -13.10
CA ILE A 102 -6.13 -14.94 -12.66
C ILE A 102 -6.40 -14.87 -11.16
N LYS A 103 -7.20 -15.80 -10.64
CA LYS A 103 -7.51 -15.87 -9.21
C LYS A 103 -6.27 -16.14 -8.35
N THR A 104 -5.42 -17.05 -8.79
CA THR A 104 -4.15 -17.36 -8.11
C THR A 104 -3.20 -16.18 -8.16
N SER A 105 -3.13 -15.44 -9.27
CA SER A 105 -2.28 -14.27 -9.38
C SER A 105 -2.70 -13.14 -8.42
N PHE A 106 -3.98 -13.04 -8.09
CA PHE A 106 -4.47 -12.05 -7.13
C PHE A 106 -4.14 -12.35 -5.68
N LEU A 107 -3.66 -13.56 -5.35
CA LEU A 107 -3.15 -13.89 -4.01
C LEU A 107 -1.95 -13.02 -3.60
N ILE A 108 -1.29 -12.37 -4.54
CA ILE A 108 -0.20 -11.42 -4.23
C ILE A 108 -0.70 -10.21 -3.43
N PHE A 109 -1.93 -9.76 -3.64
CA PHE A 109 -2.49 -8.59 -2.95
C PHE A 109 -2.66 -8.78 -1.45
N PRO A 110 -3.27 -9.90 -0.94
CA PRO A 110 -3.30 -10.17 0.50
C PRO A 110 -1.93 -10.28 1.13
N ILE A 111 -0.97 -10.88 0.43
CA ILE A 111 0.41 -11.02 0.91
C ILE A 111 1.06 -9.65 1.07
N LEU A 112 0.97 -8.79 0.06
CA LEU A 112 1.52 -7.44 0.11
C LEU A 112 0.81 -6.57 1.16
N ALA A 113 -0.51 -6.64 1.26
CA ALA A 113 -1.29 -5.93 2.27
C ALA A 113 -0.92 -6.37 3.69
N PHE A 114 -0.71 -7.66 3.91
CA PHE A 114 -0.23 -8.18 5.19
C PHE A 114 1.18 -7.70 5.52
N LEU A 115 2.08 -7.66 4.54
CA LEU A 115 3.42 -7.09 4.72
C LEU A 115 3.35 -5.61 5.11
N ILE A 116 2.51 -4.81 4.45
CA ILE A 116 2.29 -3.40 4.80
C ILE A 116 1.77 -3.29 6.23
N PHE A 117 0.79 -4.09 6.61
CA PHE A 117 0.23 -4.10 7.96
C PHE A 117 1.28 -4.43 9.03
N THR A 118 2.12 -5.45 8.81
CA THR A 118 3.16 -5.86 9.75
C THR A 118 4.31 -4.86 9.83
N LEU A 119 4.76 -4.35 8.68
CA LEU A 119 5.85 -3.38 8.60
C LEU A 119 5.44 -1.98 9.08
N SER A 120 4.15 -1.67 9.12
CA SER A 120 3.65 -0.38 9.63
C SER A 120 4.09 -0.08 11.06
N LYS A 121 4.38 -1.10 11.85
CA LYS A 121 4.95 -0.96 13.20
C LYS A 121 6.32 -0.28 13.21
N HIS A 122 7.10 -0.47 12.16
CA HIS A 122 8.44 0.10 12.01
C HIS A 122 8.42 1.53 11.45
N LEU A 123 7.26 1.98 10.97
CA LEU A 123 7.03 3.36 10.54
C LEU A 123 6.80 4.31 11.74
N SER A 124 6.76 3.79 12.96
CA SER A 124 6.74 4.60 14.16
C SER A 124 8.04 5.40 14.25
N VAL A 125 7.95 6.69 13.96
CA VAL A 125 9.01 7.62 14.36
C VAL A 125 8.98 7.68 15.88
N LYS A 126 10.03 7.22 16.54
CA LYS A 126 10.32 7.71 17.87
C LYS A 126 10.51 9.22 17.74
N THR A 127 9.47 9.96 18.04
CA THR A 127 9.58 11.39 18.36
C THR A 127 10.46 11.46 19.62
N LEU A 128 11.70 11.76 19.39
CA LEU A 128 12.55 12.35 20.42
C LEU A 128 12.20 13.82 20.55
#